data_229bcc0f8cfe2381b6dc5ee25d1033a3
#
_entry.id   229bcc0f8cfe2381b6dc5ee25d1033a3
#
_cell.length_a   1.000
_cell.length_b   1.000
_cell.length_c   1.000
_cell.angle_alpha   90.00
_cell.angle_beta   90.00
_cell.angle_gamma   90.00
#
_symmetry.space_group_name_H-M   'P 1'
#
loop_
_entity.id
_entity.type
_entity.pdbx_description
1 polymer ?
#
loop_
_entity_poly.entity_id
_entity_poly.type
_entity_poly.pdbx_seq_one_letter_code
_entity_poly.pdbx_strand_id
1 'polypeptide(L)'
;MKEYVIVAKSEADIDSLHAELVANGTEVADLVPLNELMYHYMLDDEEAAKLATDPRVAHIHYKLPASAARPHVAPDVVETPRAYNNTAGNFARRATNPDLYNVNWGLRRATLNTTESTTGTTYAADRDGTGVDIVIMDDGVQSGHPEFGARLQTGFDWYAGAGVTGTMPTGFYDYSIYGEAEHGTHVAGIAAGKTYGAAKGANVYSLRIFDNTTSGPAKSFDPYTAFDLLRAWHIRKNTAGPHYTGRPTIVNMSWGYVWYYSDNPNRTSQKTINKIVYEGSTTNYSSYTQYLSSKGMVGSEHCVTDAATDTRIAQGQAAGIVYITAAGNYGHKIDVSGGPDYNNYYTHPFSGSIAPANTPIYYHRGGSPGGTVRVSASDSLTVKSDNTYLEQLAYYSERGPGCDVISPGTDITSSTSNSSSFSPFSYVFGTQSQNTYKAAKIAGTSMATPQVTGVVALYLQGNPTATPAQVKTWLTSQAKSTQVYNPTSSTNAWTNSTALLGAPNKYLYNPYHSGYSGA
;
A
#
# COMPACT_ATOMS: atom_id res chain seq x y z
N MET A 1 -28.48 -9.98 -8.35
CA MET A 1 -28.16 -8.70 -7.68
C MET A 1 -26.70 -8.74 -7.26
N LYS A 2 -25.97 -7.66 -7.46
CA LYS A 2 -24.55 -7.46 -7.09
C LYS A 2 -24.44 -6.09 -6.44
N GLU A 3 -23.48 -5.91 -5.56
CA GLU A 3 -23.24 -4.60 -4.94
C GLU A 3 -22.48 -3.68 -5.88
N TYR A 4 -23.08 -2.55 -6.23
CA TYR A 4 -22.48 -1.50 -7.03
C TYR A 4 -22.35 -0.21 -6.21
N VAL A 5 -21.25 0.50 -6.44
CA VAL A 5 -21.02 1.84 -5.90
C VAL A 5 -21.38 2.84 -6.99
N ILE A 6 -22.32 3.72 -6.71
CA ILE A 6 -22.65 4.85 -7.57
C ILE A 6 -21.97 6.09 -7.00
N VAL A 7 -21.17 6.74 -7.83
CA VAL A 7 -20.55 8.05 -7.56
C VAL A 7 -21.29 9.09 -8.37
N ALA A 8 -21.89 10.07 -7.71
CA ALA A 8 -22.58 11.18 -8.36
C ALA A 8 -21.63 12.35 -8.68
N LYS A 9 -22.09 13.27 -9.52
CA LYS A 9 -21.34 14.48 -9.88
C LYS A 9 -21.40 15.56 -8.81
N SER A 10 -22.44 15.56 -7.97
CA SER A 10 -22.64 16.49 -6.86
C SER A 10 -23.46 15.84 -5.74
N GLU A 11 -23.47 16.45 -4.56
CA GLU A 11 -24.32 16.05 -3.43
C GLU A 11 -25.80 16.10 -3.81
N ALA A 12 -26.25 17.14 -4.50
CA ALA A 12 -27.64 17.26 -4.94
C ALA A 12 -28.04 16.15 -5.93
N ASP A 13 -27.11 15.71 -6.79
CA ASP A 13 -27.33 14.61 -7.71
C ASP A 13 -27.49 13.28 -6.98
N ILE A 14 -26.61 13.02 -5.98
CA ILE A 14 -26.70 11.76 -5.23
C ILE A 14 -27.94 11.70 -4.35
N ASP A 15 -28.33 12.80 -3.71
CA ASP A 15 -29.56 12.87 -2.91
C ASP A 15 -30.80 12.62 -3.76
N SER A 16 -30.86 13.26 -4.94
CA SER A 16 -31.95 13.06 -5.89
C SER A 16 -32.02 11.63 -6.41
N LEU A 17 -30.88 11.05 -6.76
CA LEU A 17 -30.79 9.68 -7.25
C LEU A 17 -31.14 8.67 -6.16
N HIS A 18 -30.64 8.88 -4.94
CA HIS A 18 -30.93 8.04 -3.79
C HIS A 18 -32.42 7.99 -3.47
N ALA A 19 -33.06 9.17 -3.42
CA ALA A 19 -34.52 9.25 -3.17
C ALA A 19 -35.33 8.50 -4.23
N GLU A 20 -34.94 8.60 -5.51
CA GLU A 20 -35.56 7.89 -6.63
C GLU A 20 -35.39 6.37 -6.52
N LEU A 21 -34.14 5.90 -6.29
CA LEU A 21 -33.83 4.46 -6.24
C LEU A 21 -34.53 3.79 -5.04
N VAL A 22 -34.54 4.43 -3.87
CA VAL A 22 -35.23 3.94 -2.68
C VAL A 22 -36.73 3.89 -2.90
N ALA A 23 -37.32 4.92 -3.53
CA ALA A 23 -38.75 4.93 -3.86
C ALA A 23 -39.14 3.81 -4.84
N ASN A 24 -38.21 3.41 -5.71
CA ASN A 24 -38.40 2.28 -6.64
C ASN A 24 -38.08 0.91 -6.01
N GLY A 25 -37.72 0.86 -4.73
CA GLY A 25 -37.47 -0.39 -3.98
C GLY A 25 -36.07 -0.96 -4.15
N THR A 26 -35.13 -0.17 -4.68
CA THR A 26 -33.73 -0.59 -4.77
C THR A 26 -33.12 -0.74 -3.37
N GLU A 27 -32.48 -1.87 -3.10
CA GLU A 27 -31.84 -2.14 -1.82
C GLU A 27 -30.56 -1.33 -1.68
N VAL A 28 -30.46 -0.59 -0.56
CA VAL A 28 -29.25 0.16 -0.17
C VAL A 28 -28.36 -0.76 0.65
N ALA A 29 -27.11 -0.93 0.21
CA ALA A 29 -26.14 -1.84 0.82
C ALA A 29 -25.15 -1.15 1.77
N ASP A 30 -25.22 0.17 1.91
CA ASP A 30 -24.34 0.92 2.81
C ASP A 30 -24.59 0.58 4.28
N LEU A 31 -23.53 0.13 4.96
CA LEU A 31 -23.52 -0.07 6.41
C LEU A 31 -23.48 1.27 7.17
N VAL A 32 -22.77 2.25 6.63
CA VAL A 32 -22.59 3.58 7.22
C VAL A 32 -22.51 4.60 6.09
N PRO A 33 -23.58 5.35 5.80
CA PRO A 33 -23.60 6.37 4.76
C PRO A 33 -22.85 7.63 5.23
N LEU A 34 -21.53 7.62 5.09
CA LEU A 34 -20.66 8.75 5.47
C LEU A 34 -20.17 9.54 4.27
N ASN A 35 -20.48 9.11 3.06
CA ASN A 35 -19.95 9.74 1.87
C ASN A 35 -21.02 10.55 1.16
N GLU A 36 -20.80 11.85 1.04
CA GLU A 36 -21.73 12.79 0.44
C GLU A 36 -21.87 12.70 -1.09
N LEU A 37 -21.03 11.88 -1.74
CA LEU A 37 -21.06 11.72 -3.21
C LEU A 37 -21.36 10.29 -3.66
N MET A 38 -21.48 9.33 -2.76
CA MET A 38 -21.63 7.92 -3.12
C MET A 38 -22.59 7.18 -2.20
N TYR A 39 -23.31 6.23 -2.81
CA TYR A 39 -24.08 5.19 -2.12
C TYR A 39 -23.83 3.83 -2.75
N HIS A 40 -24.04 2.79 -1.97
CA HIS A 40 -23.96 1.40 -2.41
C HIS A 40 -25.36 0.83 -2.60
N TYR A 41 -25.59 0.18 -3.73
CA TYR A 41 -26.87 -0.43 -4.07
C TYR A 41 -26.69 -1.85 -4.56
N MET A 42 -27.68 -2.69 -4.27
CA MET A 42 -27.81 -4.02 -4.84
C MET A 42 -28.56 -3.91 -6.18
N LEU A 43 -27.81 -4.07 -7.29
CA LEU A 43 -28.31 -3.93 -8.66
C LEU A 43 -28.04 -5.20 -9.45
N ASP A 44 -28.80 -5.42 -10.52
CA ASP A 44 -28.38 -6.32 -11.59
C ASP A 44 -27.53 -5.59 -12.65
N ASP A 45 -26.96 -6.34 -13.60
CA ASP A 45 -26.05 -5.75 -14.59
C ASP A 45 -26.80 -4.83 -15.60
N GLU A 46 -28.10 -5.03 -15.82
CA GLU A 46 -28.90 -4.20 -16.70
C GLU A 46 -29.26 -2.87 -16.02
N GLU A 47 -29.66 -2.91 -14.75
CA GLU A 47 -29.90 -1.73 -13.93
C GLU A 47 -28.64 -0.88 -13.80
N ALA A 48 -27.50 -1.51 -13.52
CA ALA A 48 -26.21 -0.83 -13.44
C ALA A 48 -25.81 -0.17 -14.77
N ALA A 49 -26.04 -0.85 -15.91
CA ALA A 49 -25.78 -0.30 -17.23
C ALA A 49 -26.68 0.89 -17.56
N LYS A 50 -27.95 0.85 -17.14
CA LYS A 50 -28.88 1.97 -17.31
C LYS A 50 -28.46 3.18 -16.48
N LEU A 51 -28.11 2.96 -15.21
CA LEU A 51 -27.66 4.02 -14.31
C LEU A 51 -26.32 4.64 -14.74
N ALA A 52 -25.45 3.88 -15.40
CA ALA A 52 -24.20 4.41 -15.97
C ALA A 52 -24.43 5.49 -17.05
N THR A 53 -25.65 5.58 -17.60
CA THR A 53 -26.02 6.62 -18.58
C THR A 53 -26.79 7.78 -17.97
N ASP A 54 -27.11 7.72 -16.67
CA ASP A 54 -27.80 8.81 -15.95
C ASP A 54 -26.91 10.06 -15.89
N PRO A 55 -27.42 11.25 -16.25
CA PRO A 55 -26.62 12.47 -16.26
C PRO A 55 -26.10 12.89 -14.88
N ARG A 56 -26.72 12.42 -13.80
CA ARG A 56 -26.30 12.67 -12.40
C ARG A 56 -25.13 11.81 -11.99
N VAL A 57 -24.90 10.66 -12.65
CA VAL A 57 -23.86 9.70 -12.32
C VAL A 57 -22.54 10.11 -12.94
N ALA A 58 -21.50 10.21 -12.12
CA ALA A 58 -20.13 10.38 -12.57
C ALA A 58 -19.50 9.03 -12.93
N HIS A 59 -19.67 8.05 -12.05
CA HIS A 59 -19.16 6.68 -12.23
C HIS A 59 -20.09 5.67 -11.55
N ILE A 60 -20.12 4.47 -12.09
CA ILE A 60 -20.71 3.30 -11.45
C ILE A 60 -19.70 2.16 -11.48
N HIS A 61 -19.51 1.52 -10.35
CA HIS A 61 -18.51 0.45 -10.19
C HIS A 61 -19.15 -0.75 -9.52
N TYR A 62 -18.80 -1.92 -9.99
CA TYR A 62 -18.98 -3.13 -9.21
C TYR A 62 -18.06 -3.06 -7.99
N LYS A 63 -18.61 -3.21 -6.77
CA LYS A 63 -17.81 -3.21 -5.55
C LYS A 63 -16.88 -4.41 -5.53
N LEU A 64 -15.59 -4.15 -5.46
CA LEU A 64 -14.61 -5.21 -5.29
C LEU A 64 -14.82 -5.89 -3.93
N PRO A 65 -14.82 -7.23 -3.87
CA PRO A 65 -14.89 -7.92 -2.59
C PRO A 65 -13.67 -7.55 -1.73
N ALA A 66 -13.84 -7.50 -0.42
CA ALA A 66 -12.74 -7.21 0.51
C ALA A 66 -11.55 -8.16 0.31
N SER A 67 -11.83 -9.40 -0.14
CA SER A 67 -10.79 -10.37 -0.50
C SER A 67 -9.92 -9.96 -1.68
N ALA A 68 -10.31 -8.96 -2.48
CA ALA A 68 -9.45 -8.42 -3.54
C ALA A 68 -8.35 -7.49 -3.01
N ALA A 69 -8.54 -6.88 -1.83
CA ALA A 69 -7.48 -6.13 -1.17
C ALA A 69 -6.50 -7.13 -0.51
N ARG A 70 -5.21 -6.96 -0.78
CA ARG A 70 -4.15 -7.87 -0.30
C ARG A 70 -2.93 -7.11 0.19
N PRO A 71 -2.30 -7.55 1.28
CA PRO A 71 -0.99 -7.06 1.68
C PRO A 71 0.06 -7.31 0.57
N HIS A 72 0.96 -6.38 0.39
CA HIS A 72 2.07 -6.50 -0.57
C HIS A 72 3.34 -7.06 0.08
N VAL A 73 3.25 -8.29 0.61
CA VAL A 73 4.43 -9.06 1.02
C VAL A 73 5.02 -9.75 -0.21
N ALA A 74 6.32 -9.65 -0.40
CA ALA A 74 6.98 -10.39 -1.46
C ALA A 74 6.87 -11.89 -1.16
N PRO A 75 6.68 -12.74 -2.17
CA PRO A 75 6.79 -14.18 -2.00
C PRO A 75 8.14 -14.49 -1.37
N ASP A 76 8.18 -15.46 -0.44
CA ASP A 76 9.33 -15.80 0.38
C ASP A 76 10.63 -15.67 -0.41
N VAL A 77 11.40 -14.66 -0.09
CA VAL A 77 12.76 -14.53 -0.60
C VAL A 77 13.58 -15.55 0.18
N VAL A 78 13.37 -16.83 -0.16
CA VAL A 78 14.24 -17.89 0.31
C VAL A 78 15.66 -17.46 -0.01
N GLU A 79 16.54 -17.49 0.97
CA GLU A 79 17.94 -17.06 0.92
C GLU A 79 18.82 -17.86 -0.06
N THR A 80 18.24 -18.52 -1.04
CA THR A 80 19.03 -19.06 -2.13
C THR A 80 19.63 -17.89 -2.89
N PRO A 81 20.95 -17.78 -2.99
CA PRO A 81 21.58 -16.80 -3.86
C PRO A 81 21.03 -17.04 -5.26
N ARG A 82 20.08 -16.24 -5.70
CA ARG A 82 19.69 -16.25 -7.10
C ARG A 82 20.92 -15.76 -7.84
N ALA A 83 21.53 -16.66 -8.60
CA ALA A 83 22.55 -16.30 -9.54
C ALA A 83 21.88 -15.38 -10.57
N TYR A 84 21.96 -14.07 -10.33
CA TYR A 84 21.70 -13.12 -11.38
C TYR A 84 22.75 -13.37 -12.45
N ASN A 85 22.35 -13.95 -13.55
CA ASN A 85 23.18 -14.06 -14.75
C ASN A 85 23.43 -12.67 -15.33
N ASN A 86 24.13 -11.85 -14.58
CA ASN A 86 24.58 -10.56 -15.06
C ASN A 86 26.12 -10.58 -15.09
N THR A 87 26.66 -10.69 -16.29
CA THR A 87 28.10 -10.74 -16.58
C THR A 87 28.82 -9.44 -16.30
N ALA A 88 28.15 -8.40 -15.82
CA ALA A 88 28.71 -7.08 -15.60
C ALA A 88 28.48 -6.60 -14.14
N GLY A 89 29.23 -7.13 -13.19
CA GLY A 89 29.30 -6.56 -11.85
C GLY A 89 29.40 -7.60 -10.73
N ASN A 90 30.18 -7.30 -9.71
CA ASN A 90 30.17 -8.05 -8.46
C ASN A 90 29.01 -7.54 -7.59
N PHE A 91 28.08 -8.43 -7.26
CA PHE A 91 27.00 -8.14 -6.32
C PHE A 91 27.49 -8.45 -4.90
N ALA A 92 27.38 -7.50 -3.99
CA ALA A 92 27.67 -7.69 -2.57
C ALA A 92 26.36 -7.59 -1.77
N ARG A 93 26.10 -8.58 -0.92
CA ARG A 93 24.96 -8.57 0.01
C ARG A 93 25.32 -7.72 1.23
N ARG A 94 24.53 -6.70 1.56
CA ARG A 94 24.70 -5.90 2.77
C ARG A 94 24.43 -6.68 4.07
N ALA A 95 23.64 -7.73 3.99
CA ALA A 95 23.12 -8.47 5.13
C ALA A 95 24.12 -9.44 5.80
N THR A 96 25.41 -9.39 5.49
CA THR A 96 26.42 -10.23 6.16
C THR A 96 26.89 -9.67 7.50
N ASN A 97 26.43 -8.49 7.90
CA ASN A 97 26.76 -7.94 9.21
C ASN A 97 25.74 -8.43 10.26
N PRO A 98 26.13 -9.26 11.24
CA PRO A 98 25.24 -9.77 12.29
C PRO A 98 24.61 -8.65 13.15
N ASP A 99 25.21 -7.46 13.21
CA ASP A 99 24.66 -6.31 13.94
C ASP A 99 23.42 -5.72 13.24
N LEU A 100 23.15 -6.08 11.98
CA LEU A 100 21.95 -5.65 11.25
C LEU A 100 20.68 -6.43 11.61
N TYR A 101 20.79 -7.53 12.37
CA TYR A 101 19.61 -8.28 12.83
C TYR A 101 18.76 -7.50 13.83
N ASN A 102 19.32 -6.51 14.52
CA ASN A 102 18.67 -5.74 15.57
C ASN A 102 18.27 -4.33 15.13
N VAL A 103 18.52 -3.93 13.89
CA VAL A 103 18.19 -2.59 13.37
C VAL A 103 17.63 -2.71 11.97
N ASN A 104 16.59 -1.92 11.69
CA ASN A 104 16.11 -1.70 10.33
C ASN A 104 17.20 -0.95 9.53
N TRP A 105 17.90 -1.64 8.64
CA TRP A 105 18.96 -1.02 7.82
C TRP A 105 18.44 0.12 6.93
N GLY A 106 17.13 0.09 6.60
CA GLY A 106 16.47 1.13 5.82
C GLY A 106 16.46 2.49 6.51
N LEU A 107 16.32 2.53 7.84
CA LEU A 107 16.42 3.77 8.62
C LEU A 107 17.74 4.48 8.37
N ARG A 108 18.82 3.72 8.45
CA ARG A 108 20.15 4.27 8.26
C ARG A 108 20.38 4.66 6.81
N ARG A 109 19.98 3.77 5.87
CA ARG A 109 20.14 4.07 4.45
C ARG A 109 19.43 5.36 4.04
N ALA A 110 18.27 5.63 4.60
CA ALA A 110 17.53 6.87 4.34
C ALA A 110 18.27 8.14 4.83
N THR A 111 19.24 8.02 5.73
CA THR A 111 20.05 9.18 6.19
C THR A 111 21.31 9.41 5.36
N LEU A 112 21.65 8.52 4.43
CA LEU A 112 22.87 8.61 3.64
C LEU A 112 22.64 9.27 2.29
N ASN A 113 23.60 10.08 1.88
CA ASN A 113 23.62 10.71 0.56
C ASN A 113 24.05 9.77 -0.56
N THR A 114 24.76 8.70 -0.20
CA THR A 114 25.37 7.75 -1.13
C THR A 114 25.09 6.32 -0.71
N THR A 115 25.31 5.41 -1.64
CA THR A 115 25.29 3.98 -1.37
C THR A 115 26.57 3.60 -0.64
N GLU A 116 26.56 3.53 0.68
CA GLU A 116 27.71 3.10 1.45
C GLU A 116 27.47 1.78 2.19
N SER A 117 28.53 0.98 2.28
CA SER A 117 28.65 -0.14 3.21
C SER A 117 28.70 0.42 4.63
N THR A 118 27.62 0.34 5.37
CA THR A 118 27.53 1.00 6.66
C THR A 118 27.75 0.03 7.81
N THR A 119 28.70 0.37 8.66
CA THR A 119 29.10 -0.38 9.85
C THR A 119 28.61 0.25 11.15
N GLY A 120 27.58 1.02 11.20
CA GLY A 120 27.12 1.65 12.44
C GLY A 120 25.65 1.33 12.75
N THR A 121 25.32 1.21 14.01
CA THR A 121 24.04 0.72 14.53
C THR A 121 23.11 1.82 15.05
N THR A 122 23.55 3.07 15.10
CA THR A 122 22.77 4.14 15.71
C THR A 122 22.03 4.97 14.67
N TYR A 123 20.73 5.09 14.85
CA TYR A 123 19.87 6.07 14.17
C TYR A 123 19.54 7.19 15.16
N ALA A 124 19.89 8.42 14.80
CA ALA A 124 19.49 9.62 15.53
C ALA A 124 18.82 10.60 14.57
N ALA A 125 17.75 11.23 15.01
CA ALA A 125 17.03 12.22 14.23
C ALA A 125 16.71 13.44 15.12
N ASP A 126 16.73 14.63 14.49
CA ASP A 126 16.38 15.91 15.16
C ASP A 126 14.87 16.03 15.38
N ARG A 127 14.11 15.17 14.72
CA ARG A 127 12.66 15.05 14.83
C ARG A 127 12.28 13.60 15.02
N ASP A 128 11.19 13.38 15.74
CA ASP A 128 10.68 12.05 16.09
C ASP A 128 9.23 11.81 15.66
N GLY A 129 8.60 12.78 14.97
CA GLY A 129 7.20 12.70 14.57
C GLY A 129 6.18 13.06 15.66
N THR A 130 6.62 13.57 16.80
CA THR A 130 5.71 14.05 17.86
C THR A 130 4.67 15.03 17.29
N GLY A 131 3.40 14.84 17.66
CA GLY A 131 2.29 15.67 17.16
C GLY A 131 1.71 15.22 15.81
N VAL A 132 2.17 14.10 15.26
CA VAL A 132 1.63 13.51 14.02
C VAL A 132 0.89 12.23 14.34
N ASP A 133 -0.24 12.01 13.68
CA ASP A 133 -1.02 10.78 13.77
C ASP A 133 -0.77 9.91 12.54
N ILE A 134 -0.14 8.76 12.73
CA ILE A 134 0.10 7.74 11.71
C ILE A 134 -1.02 6.70 11.81
N VAL A 135 -1.75 6.50 10.73
CA VAL A 135 -2.76 5.45 10.61
C VAL A 135 -2.17 4.29 9.79
N ILE A 136 -2.13 3.12 10.40
CA ILE A 136 -1.79 1.86 9.73
C ILE A 136 -3.10 1.23 9.28
N MET A 137 -3.40 1.37 7.99
CA MET A 137 -4.56 0.74 7.37
C MET A 137 -4.12 -0.61 6.81
N ASP A 138 -4.32 -1.69 7.59
CA ASP A 138 -3.73 -3.01 7.34
C ASP A 138 -4.51 -4.13 8.06
N ASP A 139 -3.86 -5.26 8.41
CA ASP A 139 -4.46 -6.39 9.16
C ASP A 139 -4.55 -6.14 10.68
N GLY A 140 -4.12 -4.98 11.15
CA GLY A 140 -4.11 -4.60 12.57
C GLY A 140 -2.70 -4.33 13.09
N VAL A 141 -2.61 -3.89 14.36
CA VAL A 141 -1.34 -3.69 15.09
C VAL A 141 -1.45 -4.33 16.46
N GLN A 142 -0.53 -5.21 16.82
CA GLN A 142 -0.58 -5.90 18.11
C GLN A 142 -0.50 -4.93 19.29
N SER A 143 -1.52 -4.95 20.14
CA SER A 143 -1.55 -4.18 21.39
C SER A 143 -0.49 -4.67 22.39
N GLY A 144 0.00 -3.74 23.21
CA GLY A 144 0.99 -4.06 24.22
C GLY A 144 2.40 -4.32 23.72
N HIS A 145 2.63 -4.31 22.39
CA HIS A 145 3.98 -4.47 21.86
C HIS A 145 4.88 -3.31 22.32
N PRO A 146 6.07 -3.58 22.90
CA PRO A 146 6.93 -2.56 23.53
C PRO A 146 7.47 -1.51 22.54
N GLU A 147 7.46 -1.80 21.23
CA GLU A 147 7.81 -0.83 20.17
C GLU A 147 6.93 0.41 20.19
N PHE A 148 5.69 0.29 20.62
CA PHE A 148 4.73 1.39 20.53
C PHE A 148 4.41 2.04 21.88
N GLY A 149 4.27 1.25 22.95
CA GLY A 149 3.87 1.74 24.28
C GLY A 149 2.55 2.52 24.21
N ALA A 150 2.47 3.63 24.96
CA ALA A 150 1.28 4.48 25.00
C ALA A 150 0.98 5.25 23.69
N ARG A 151 1.88 5.20 22.71
CA ARG A 151 1.67 5.86 21.40
C ARG A 151 0.69 5.09 20.51
N LEU A 152 0.56 3.78 20.70
CA LEU A 152 -0.48 2.99 20.04
C LEU A 152 -1.82 3.29 20.72
N GLN A 153 -2.76 3.81 19.95
CA GLN A 153 -4.11 4.15 20.41
C GLN A 153 -4.96 2.87 20.45
N THR A 154 -4.65 2.02 21.42
CA THR A 154 -5.33 0.72 21.59
C THR A 154 -6.81 0.91 21.89
N GLY A 155 -7.67 0.14 21.24
CA GLY A 155 -9.12 0.21 21.46
C GLY A 155 -9.77 1.49 20.90
N PHE A 156 -9.12 2.18 19.99
CA PHE A 156 -9.69 3.37 19.37
C PHE A 156 -10.98 3.06 18.63
N ASP A 157 -12.07 3.69 19.05
CA ASP A 157 -13.38 3.54 18.42
C ASP A 157 -13.50 4.45 17.20
N TRP A 158 -13.41 3.87 16.01
CA TRP A 158 -13.51 4.59 14.75
C TRP A 158 -14.89 5.22 14.53
N TYR A 159 -15.98 4.59 15.02
CA TYR A 159 -17.34 5.16 14.95
C TYR A 159 -17.42 6.42 15.82
N ALA A 160 -17.04 6.28 17.10
CA ALA A 160 -17.02 7.42 18.02
C ALA A 160 -16.06 8.52 17.53
N GLY A 161 -14.89 8.14 17.01
CA GLY A 161 -13.92 9.06 16.42
C GLY A 161 -14.48 9.83 15.24
N ALA A 162 -15.17 9.17 14.33
CA ALA A 162 -15.81 9.76 13.16
C ALA A 162 -17.12 10.54 13.49
N GLY A 163 -17.65 10.36 14.70
CA GLY A 163 -18.95 10.95 15.08
C GLY A 163 -20.16 10.17 14.59
N VAL A 164 -19.95 8.90 14.23
CA VAL A 164 -21.01 7.99 13.84
C VAL A 164 -21.77 7.52 15.07
N THR A 165 -23.11 7.54 14.99
CA THR A 165 -23.97 6.98 16.03
C THR A 165 -24.02 5.46 15.90
N GLY A 166 -23.88 4.76 17.03
CA GLY A 166 -23.89 3.30 17.08
C GLY A 166 -22.68 2.74 17.81
N THR A 167 -22.63 1.43 17.89
CA THR A 167 -21.52 0.71 18.53
C THR A 167 -20.69 0.03 17.43
N MET A 168 -19.40 0.29 17.42
CA MET A 168 -18.48 -0.41 16.51
C MET A 168 -18.60 -1.92 16.72
N PRO A 169 -18.65 -2.74 15.67
CA PRO A 169 -18.83 -4.18 15.82
C PRO A 169 -17.76 -4.81 16.71
N THR A 170 -18.17 -5.78 17.55
CA THR A 170 -17.27 -6.47 18.46
C THR A 170 -16.17 -7.21 17.69
N GLY A 171 -14.92 -7.05 18.13
CA GLY A 171 -13.74 -7.68 17.51
C GLY A 171 -12.97 -6.77 16.55
N PHE A 172 -13.55 -5.66 16.10
CA PHE A 172 -12.82 -4.64 15.31
C PHE A 172 -11.78 -3.89 16.15
N TYR A 173 -11.90 -3.92 17.48
CA TYR A 173 -10.91 -3.36 18.42
C TYR A 173 -9.80 -4.33 18.80
N ASP A 174 -9.97 -5.62 18.54
CA ASP A 174 -9.18 -6.63 19.20
C ASP A 174 -7.87 -6.87 18.47
N TYR A 175 -6.87 -6.12 18.86
CA TYR A 175 -5.49 -6.25 18.40
C TYR A 175 -4.68 -7.25 19.22
N SER A 176 -5.32 -7.89 20.22
CA SER A 176 -4.65 -8.80 21.15
C SER A 176 -4.73 -10.26 20.73
N ILE A 177 -5.52 -10.58 19.70
CA ILE A 177 -5.81 -11.96 19.36
C ILE A 177 -4.73 -12.56 18.46
N TYR A 178 -4.28 -13.70 18.89
CA TYR A 178 -3.29 -14.59 18.31
C TYR A 178 -3.50 -14.84 16.81
N GLY A 179 -2.42 -14.74 16.02
CA GLY A 179 -2.42 -15.11 14.59
C GLY A 179 -2.78 -13.99 13.62
N GLU A 180 -3.20 -12.86 14.14
CA GLU A 180 -3.64 -11.72 13.36
C GLU A 180 -2.71 -10.54 13.59
N ALA A 181 -2.77 -9.54 12.73
CA ALA A 181 -1.96 -8.33 12.83
C ALA A 181 -0.44 -8.54 12.67
N GLU A 182 0.00 -9.57 11.98
CA GLU A 182 1.43 -9.82 11.78
C GLU A 182 2.05 -8.81 10.82
N HIS A 183 1.37 -8.52 9.71
CA HIS A 183 1.84 -7.62 8.67
C HIS A 183 1.75 -6.15 9.13
N GLY A 184 0.61 -5.70 9.62
CA GLY A 184 0.42 -4.33 10.09
C GLY A 184 1.27 -3.99 11.31
N THR A 185 1.56 -4.95 12.20
CA THR A 185 2.52 -4.76 13.30
C THR A 185 3.94 -4.55 12.77
N HIS A 186 4.32 -5.28 11.71
CA HIS A 186 5.63 -5.11 11.07
C HIS A 186 5.74 -3.74 10.41
N VAL A 187 4.74 -3.36 9.66
CA VAL A 187 4.62 -2.06 8.99
C VAL A 187 4.63 -0.90 10.00
N ALA A 188 3.85 -1.00 11.09
CA ALA A 188 3.83 -0.01 12.15
C ALA A 188 5.21 0.17 12.80
N GLY A 189 5.92 -0.93 13.02
CA GLY A 189 7.27 -0.92 13.57
C GLY A 189 8.27 -0.15 12.70
N ILE A 190 8.21 -0.34 11.37
CA ILE A 190 9.06 0.40 10.42
C ILE A 190 8.73 1.90 10.41
N ALA A 191 7.45 2.27 10.48
CA ALA A 191 7.05 3.67 10.44
C ALA A 191 7.39 4.40 11.75
N ALA A 192 6.99 3.82 12.90
CA ALA A 192 6.93 4.49 14.20
C ALA A 192 7.45 3.68 15.38
N GLY A 193 8.03 2.51 15.16
CA GLY A 193 8.60 1.70 16.23
C GLY A 193 9.74 2.40 16.96
N LYS A 194 9.86 2.17 18.23
CA LYS A 194 10.91 2.75 19.08
C LYS A 194 12.31 2.30 18.66
N THR A 195 12.44 1.03 18.22
CA THR A 195 13.70 0.47 17.72
C THR A 195 13.81 0.63 16.19
N TYR A 196 12.75 0.24 15.47
CA TYR A 196 12.82 0.04 14.03
C TYR A 196 12.26 1.22 13.20
N GLY A 197 11.56 2.17 13.83
CA GLY A 197 10.84 3.23 13.13
C GLY A 197 11.60 4.55 13.05
N ALA A 198 11.27 5.34 12.03
CA ALA A 198 11.77 6.71 11.89
C ALA A 198 11.03 7.68 12.83
N ALA A 199 9.69 7.60 12.91
CA ALA A 199 8.83 8.52 13.64
C ALA A 199 8.53 8.02 15.06
N LYS A 200 9.57 7.94 15.88
CA LYS A 200 9.55 7.32 17.23
C LYS A 200 8.63 8.02 18.24
N GLY A 201 8.19 9.26 17.97
CA GLY A 201 7.29 10.05 18.82
C GLY A 201 5.86 10.17 18.27
N ALA A 202 5.60 9.70 17.06
CA ALA A 202 4.27 9.78 16.44
C ALA A 202 3.25 8.88 17.16
N ASN A 203 1.97 9.29 17.17
CA ASN A 203 0.88 8.41 17.56
C ASN A 203 0.63 7.38 16.45
N VAL A 204 0.22 6.19 16.83
CA VAL A 204 -0.12 5.10 15.92
C VAL A 204 -1.57 4.70 16.13
N TYR A 205 -2.33 4.72 15.05
CA TYR A 205 -3.71 4.23 15.00
C TYR A 205 -3.76 3.01 14.09
N SER A 206 -4.44 1.97 14.52
CA SER A 206 -4.71 0.80 13.69
C SER A 206 -6.09 0.92 13.07
N LEU A 207 -6.17 0.84 11.76
CA LEU A 207 -7.42 0.76 11.01
C LEU A 207 -7.44 -0.56 10.26
N ARG A 208 -8.13 -1.56 10.84
CA ARG A 208 -8.10 -2.92 10.34
C ARG A 208 -9.04 -3.11 9.16
N ILE A 209 -8.47 -3.52 8.03
CA ILE A 209 -9.22 -3.80 6.78
C ILE A 209 -9.04 -5.24 6.28
N PHE A 210 -8.16 -6.01 6.90
CA PHE A 210 -7.99 -7.43 6.61
C PHE A 210 -8.34 -8.27 7.82
N ASP A 211 -9.02 -9.37 7.55
CA ASP A 211 -9.36 -10.39 8.54
C ASP A 211 -8.84 -11.74 8.05
N ASN A 212 -7.86 -12.26 8.75
CA ASN A 212 -7.31 -13.59 8.47
C ASN A 212 -8.05 -14.71 9.22
N THR A 213 -9.16 -14.38 9.90
CA THR A 213 -9.96 -15.40 10.60
C THR A 213 -10.69 -16.29 9.59
N THR A 214 -10.53 -17.60 9.74
CA THR A 214 -11.16 -18.60 8.86
C THR A 214 -12.58 -18.97 9.29
N SER A 215 -13.07 -18.43 10.41
CA SER A 215 -14.38 -18.78 10.97
C SER A 215 -14.98 -17.62 11.79
N GLY A 216 -16.28 -17.39 11.63
CA GLY A 216 -17.03 -16.35 12.32
C GLY A 216 -17.26 -15.08 11.49
N PRO A 217 -17.94 -14.05 12.06
CA PRO A 217 -18.17 -12.79 11.39
C PRO A 217 -16.83 -12.04 11.17
N ALA A 218 -16.73 -11.31 10.07
CA ALA A 218 -15.57 -10.48 9.76
C ALA A 218 -15.26 -9.51 10.91
N LYS A 219 -13.99 -9.35 11.23
CA LYS A 219 -13.48 -8.45 12.28
C LYS A 219 -12.64 -7.31 11.71
N SER A 220 -12.94 -6.93 10.50
CA SER A 220 -12.29 -5.83 9.80
C SER A 220 -13.32 -4.99 9.06
N PHE A 221 -13.02 -3.72 8.86
CA PHE A 221 -13.79 -2.89 7.96
C PHE A 221 -13.53 -3.31 6.50
N ASP A 222 -14.53 -3.18 5.66
CA ASP A 222 -14.23 -3.11 4.23
C ASP A 222 -13.48 -1.80 3.92
N PRO A 223 -12.65 -1.77 2.86
CA PRO A 223 -11.83 -0.60 2.57
C PRO A 223 -12.64 0.70 2.38
N TYR A 224 -13.84 0.63 1.81
CA TYR A 224 -14.65 1.83 1.56
C TYR A 224 -15.11 2.47 2.86
N THR A 225 -15.72 1.67 3.76
CA THR A 225 -16.11 2.13 5.10
C THR A 225 -14.89 2.66 5.88
N ALA A 226 -13.74 2.00 5.77
CA ALA A 226 -12.52 2.45 6.45
C ALA A 226 -12.07 3.84 5.98
N PHE A 227 -12.09 4.12 4.67
CA PHE A 227 -11.74 5.44 4.14
C PHE A 227 -12.72 6.53 4.59
N ASP A 228 -14.00 6.24 4.61
CA ASP A 228 -15.03 7.20 4.99
C ASP A 228 -14.96 7.52 6.49
N LEU A 229 -14.79 6.52 7.36
CA LEU A 229 -14.54 6.70 8.80
C LEU A 229 -13.27 7.51 9.06
N LEU A 230 -12.18 7.17 8.38
CA LEU A 230 -10.90 7.87 8.48
C LEU A 230 -11.03 9.35 8.12
N ARG A 231 -11.72 9.66 7.01
CA ARG A 231 -11.95 11.03 6.56
C ARG A 231 -12.79 11.81 7.56
N ALA A 232 -13.90 11.25 8.03
CA ALA A 232 -14.76 11.89 9.02
C ALA A 232 -14.03 12.16 10.34
N TRP A 233 -13.24 11.17 10.84
CA TRP A 233 -12.39 11.37 12.01
C TRP A 233 -11.36 12.48 11.81
N HIS A 234 -10.68 12.51 10.65
CA HIS A 234 -9.68 13.53 10.36
C HIS A 234 -10.29 14.93 10.34
N ILE A 235 -11.42 15.11 9.68
CA ILE A 235 -12.14 16.39 9.66
C ILE A 235 -12.51 16.80 11.08
N ARG A 236 -13.11 15.89 11.86
CA ARG A 236 -13.58 16.19 13.22
C ARG A 236 -12.44 16.60 14.16
N LYS A 237 -11.31 15.91 14.12
CA LYS A 237 -10.16 16.27 14.97
C LYS A 237 -9.40 17.51 14.52
N ASN A 238 -9.66 18.02 13.31
CA ASN A 238 -9.06 19.24 12.77
C ASN A 238 -10.05 20.42 12.68
N THR A 239 -11.32 20.20 13.08
CA THR A 239 -12.32 21.24 13.23
C THR A 239 -12.39 21.70 14.69
N ALA A 240 -12.48 23.02 14.90
CA ALA A 240 -12.60 23.58 16.25
C ALA A 240 -13.76 22.97 17.03
N GLY A 241 -13.50 22.51 18.26
CA GLY A 241 -14.50 21.83 19.09
C GLY A 241 -13.87 20.87 20.11
N PRO A 242 -14.67 20.07 20.82
CA PRO A 242 -14.19 19.22 21.92
C PRO A 242 -13.26 18.08 21.48
N HIS A 243 -13.21 17.77 20.19
CA HIS A 243 -12.33 16.73 19.63
C HIS A 243 -11.11 17.28 18.88
N TYR A 244 -10.94 18.60 18.91
CA TYR A 244 -9.86 19.27 18.19
C TYR A 244 -8.49 18.85 18.72
N THR A 245 -7.63 18.36 17.84
CA THR A 245 -6.22 18.10 18.12
C THR A 245 -5.28 18.89 17.22
N GLY A 246 -5.73 19.31 16.05
CA GLY A 246 -4.94 20.01 15.04
C GLY A 246 -3.81 19.18 14.44
N ARG A 247 -3.79 17.84 14.69
CA ARG A 247 -2.70 16.98 14.25
C ARG A 247 -2.86 16.55 12.80
N PRO A 248 -1.80 16.63 11.98
CA PRO A 248 -1.83 16.06 10.64
C PRO A 248 -2.00 14.56 10.69
N THR A 249 -2.62 13.99 9.66
CA THR A 249 -2.81 12.55 9.50
C THR A 249 -2.03 12.08 8.28
N ILE A 250 -1.23 11.04 8.48
CA ILE A 250 -0.60 10.29 7.41
C ILE A 250 -1.05 8.82 7.49
N VAL A 251 -1.42 8.25 6.36
CA VAL A 251 -1.92 6.88 6.25
C VAL A 251 -0.90 6.03 5.51
N ASN A 252 -0.50 4.94 6.14
CA ASN A 252 0.29 3.90 5.52
C ASN A 252 -0.62 2.81 4.96
N MET A 253 -0.53 2.56 3.66
CA MET A 253 -1.26 1.52 2.96
C MET A 253 -0.27 0.58 2.28
N SER A 254 0.13 -0.46 3.02
CA SER A 254 1.06 -1.48 2.52
C SER A 254 0.31 -2.60 1.79
N TRP A 255 -0.66 -2.23 0.95
CA TRP A 255 -1.56 -3.15 0.27
C TRP A 255 -2.05 -2.56 -1.05
N GLY A 256 -2.72 -3.40 -1.86
CA GLY A 256 -3.38 -3.01 -3.09
C GLY A 256 -4.43 -4.05 -3.51
N TYR A 257 -5.14 -3.75 -4.59
CA TYR A 257 -6.14 -4.65 -5.14
C TYR A 257 -5.51 -5.60 -6.15
N VAL A 258 -5.55 -6.87 -5.80
CA VAL A 258 -5.00 -7.95 -6.63
C VAL A 258 -5.95 -9.13 -6.62
N TRP A 259 -6.17 -9.70 -7.80
CA TRP A 259 -6.86 -10.95 -7.95
C TRP A 259 -5.91 -12.07 -8.33
N TYR A 260 -6.02 -13.17 -7.60
CA TYR A 260 -5.35 -14.39 -7.96
C TYR A 260 -6.28 -15.28 -8.79
N TYR A 261 -5.74 -15.87 -9.83
CA TYR A 261 -6.44 -16.88 -10.63
C TYR A 261 -6.89 -18.09 -9.80
N SER A 262 -6.28 -18.29 -8.62
CA SER A 262 -6.63 -19.37 -7.69
C SER A 262 -8.01 -19.23 -7.08
N ASP A 263 -8.55 -18.02 -7.07
CA ASP A 263 -9.88 -17.75 -6.54
C ASP A 263 -10.99 -18.12 -7.55
N ASN A 264 -10.61 -18.55 -8.76
CA ASN A 264 -11.52 -19.02 -9.78
C ASN A 264 -11.57 -20.57 -9.78
N PRO A 265 -12.72 -21.21 -9.49
CA PRO A 265 -12.87 -22.66 -9.51
C PRO A 265 -12.60 -23.30 -10.88
N ASN A 266 -12.54 -22.51 -11.95
CA ASN A 266 -12.24 -22.94 -13.31
C ASN A 266 -10.79 -22.71 -13.74
N ARG A 267 -9.83 -22.92 -12.85
CA ARG A 267 -8.38 -22.76 -13.05
C ARG A 267 -7.77 -23.36 -14.32
N THR A 268 -8.46 -24.25 -14.98
CA THR A 268 -7.98 -24.93 -16.19
C THR A 268 -8.04 -24.08 -17.44
N SER A 269 -8.61 -22.89 -17.35
CA SER A 269 -8.88 -22.07 -18.53
C SER A 269 -8.18 -20.71 -18.50
N GLN A 270 -6.83 -20.68 -18.51
CA GLN A 270 -6.12 -19.59 -19.18
C GLN A 270 -6.66 -19.35 -20.62
N LYS A 271 -7.58 -20.18 -21.08
CA LYS A 271 -8.21 -20.19 -22.41
C LYS A 271 -9.29 -19.14 -22.59
N THR A 272 -9.58 -18.31 -21.61
CA THR A 272 -10.78 -17.46 -21.62
C THR A 272 -10.54 -15.96 -21.76
N ILE A 273 -9.31 -15.47 -21.81
CA ILE A 273 -9.11 -14.10 -22.29
C ILE A 273 -9.46 -14.07 -23.77
N ASN A 274 -10.49 -13.31 -24.11
CA ASN A 274 -10.99 -13.25 -25.47
C ASN A 274 -10.52 -12.02 -26.24
N LYS A 275 -10.03 -11.00 -25.53
CA LYS A 275 -9.57 -9.75 -26.13
C LYS A 275 -8.41 -9.17 -25.32
N ILE A 276 -7.36 -8.73 -26.01
CA ILE A 276 -6.24 -7.99 -25.43
C ILE A 276 -6.10 -6.68 -26.21
N VAL A 277 -5.94 -5.58 -25.47
CA VAL A 277 -5.54 -4.29 -26.03
C VAL A 277 -4.17 -3.94 -25.45
N TYR A 278 -3.20 -3.79 -26.35
CA TYR A 278 -1.84 -3.45 -26.02
C TYR A 278 -1.37 -2.27 -26.88
N GLU A 279 -1.00 -1.15 -26.26
CA GLU A 279 -0.61 0.10 -26.92
C GLU A 279 -1.60 0.49 -28.05
N GLY A 280 -2.89 0.40 -27.74
CA GLY A 280 -3.98 0.72 -28.68
C GLY A 280 -4.29 -0.38 -29.72
N SER A 281 -3.44 -1.39 -29.88
CA SER A 281 -3.68 -2.49 -30.81
C SER A 281 -4.54 -3.58 -30.17
N THR A 282 -5.63 -3.95 -30.86
CA THR A 282 -6.56 -4.99 -30.38
C THR A 282 -6.24 -6.33 -31.03
N THR A 283 -6.17 -7.36 -30.20
CA THR A 283 -6.05 -8.75 -30.66
C THR A 283 -7.10 -9.61 -29.97
N ASN A 284 -7.83 -10.40 -30.78
CA ASN A 284 -8.80 -11.37 -30.29
C ASN A 284 -8.17 -12.76 -30.29
N TYR A 285 -8.37 -13.53 -29.24
CA TYR A 285 -7.69 -14.83 -29.07
C TYR A 285 -8.63 -15.96 -28.68
N SER A 286 -8.27 -17.13 -29.18
CA SER A 286 -8.73 -18.41 -28.66
C SER A 286 -7.67 -19.13 -27.80
N SER A 287 -6.39 -18.66 -27.84
CA SER A 287 -5.29 -19.14 -26.97
C SER A 287 -4.16 -18.10 -26.96
N TYR A 288 -3.72 -17.59 -25.80
CA TYR A 288 -2.96 -16.34 -25.71
C TYR A 288 -1.87 -16.27 -24.63
N THR A 289 -1.65 -17.33 -23.87
CA THR A 289 -0.68 -17.37 -22.77
C THR A 289 0.71 -16.88 -23.17
N GLN A 290 1.17 -17.28 -24.36
CA GLN A 290 2.47 -16.86 -24.88
C GLN A 290 2.51 -15.35 -25.23
N TYR A 291 1.40 -14.80 -25.71
CA TYR A 291 1.34 -13.39 -26.05
C TYR A 291 1.41 -12.51 -24.80
N LEU A 292 0.63 -12.85 -23.77
CA LEU A 292 0.64 -12.11 -22.51
C LEU A 292 2.06 -12.04 -21.94
N SER A 293 2.74 -13.17 -21.83
CA SER A 293 4.10 -13.21 -21.30
C SER A 293 5.10 -12.45 -22.16
N SER A 294 4.94 -12.45 -23.51
CA SER A 294 5.81 -11.70 -24.41
C SER A 294 5.65 -10.19 -24.27
N LYS A 295 4.49 -9.74 -23.76
CA LYS A 295 4.18 -8.33 -23.47
C LYS A 295 4.30 -8.00 -21.99
N GLY A 296 4.80 -8.95 -21.21
CA GLY A 296 4.97 -8.78 -19.80
C GLY A 296 3.69 -8.80 -18.98
N MET A 297 2.64 -9.30 -19.54
CA MET A 297 1.36 -9.53 -18.87
C MET A 297 1.33 -10.97 -18.39
N VAL A 298 1.27 -11.19 -17.09
CA VAL A 298 1.18 -12.54 -16.50
C VAL A 298 -0.28 -12.84 -16.19
N GLY A 299 -0.80 -13.93 -16.73
CA GLY A 299 -2.22 -14.26 -16.64
C GLY A 299 -2.70 -14.81 -15.29
N SER A 300 -1.83 -14.93 -14.28
CA SER A 300 -2.15 -15.55 -12.99
C SER A 300 -2.44 -14.54 -11.87
N GLU A 301 -2.06 -13.31 -12.05
CA GLU A 301 -2.18 -12.25 -11.04
C GLU A 301 -2.67 -10.98 -11.72
N HIS A 302 -3.74 -10.42 -11.20
CA HIS A 302 -4.42 -9.29 -11.81
C HIS A 302 -4.40 -8.11 -10.85
N CYS A 303 -3.59 -7.11 -11.13
CA CYS A 303 -3.74 -5.83 -10.47
C CYS A 303 -5.05 -5.18 -10.92
N VAL A 304 -5.89 -4.80 -9.98
CA VAL A 304 -7.20 -4.22 -10.25
C VAL A 304 -7.23 -2.80 -9.72
N THR A 305 -7.65 -1.86 -10.57
CA THR A 305 -7.92 -0.48 -10.13
C THR A 305 -9.34 -0.38 -9.62
N ASP A 306 -9.53 0.41 -8.57
CA ASP A 306 -10.83 0.69 -8.00
C ASP A 306 -11.07 2.20 -7.94
N ALA A 307 -11.89 2.70 -8.86
CA ALA A 307 -12.16 4.12 -8.95
C ALA A 307 -12.99 4.67 -7.75
N ALA A 308 -13.77 3.82 -7.07
CA ALA A 308 -14.47 4.22 -5.85
C ALA A 308 -13.49 4.49 -4.70
N THR A 309 -12.44 3.68 -4.58
CA THR A 309 -11.33 3.93 -3.65
C THR A 309 -10.55 5.18 -4.06
N ASP A 310 -10.23 5.33 -5.34
CA ASP A 310 -9.51 6.50 -5.85
C ASP A 310 -10.26 7.81 -5.55
N THR A 311 -11.60 7.79 -5.64
CA THR A 311 -12.45 8.93 -5.29
C THR A 311 -12.37 9.23 -3.78
N ARG A 312 -12.43 8.22 -2.91
CA ARG A 312 -12.30 8.39 -1.45
C ARG A 312 -10.93 8.92 -1.05
N ILE A 313 -9.87 8.46 -1.72
CA ILE A 313 -8.52 9.01 -1.56
C ILE A 313 -8.50 10.50 -1.92
N ALA A 314 -9.07 10.87 -3.07
CA ALA A 314 -9.14 12.28 -3.49
C ALA A 314 -9.91 13.15 -2.48
N GLN A 315 -11.03 12.67 -1.95
CA GLN A 315 -11.79 13.35 -0.89
C GLN A 315 -10.97 13.48 0.41
N GLY A 316 -10.27 12.43 0.82
CA GLY A 316 -9.38 12.46 1.98
C GLY A 316 -8.22 13.43 1.81
N GLN A 317 -7.63 13.51 0.60
CA GLN A 317 -6.58 14.49 0.28
C GLN A 317 -7.10 15.92 0.28
N ALA A 318 -8.31 16.15 -0.21
CA ALA A 318 -8.96 17.46 -0.13
C ALA A 318 -9.19 17.90 1.32
N ALA A 319 -9.41 16.93 2.24
CA ALA A 319 -9.49 17.18 3.68
C ALA A 319 -8.11 17.37 4.35
N GLY A 320 -6.99 17.07 3.67
CA GLY A 320 -5.64 17.22 4.19
C GLY A 320 -4.93 15.92 4.61
N ILE A 321 -5.52 14.76 4.34
CA ILE A 321 -4.92 13.46 4.67
C ILE A 321 -3.84 13.10 3.65
N VAL A 322 -2.66 12.71 4.14
CA VAL A 322 -1.55 12.21 3.30
C VAL A 322 -1.63 10.69 3.21
N TYR A 323 -1.61 10.13 2.00
CA TYR A 323 -1.63 8.70 1.75
C TYR A 323 -0.35 8.22 1.10
N ILE A 324 0.31 7.24 1.72
CA ILE A 324 1.50 6.56 1.21
C ILE A 324 1.14 5.10 0.94
N THR A 325 1.41 4.60 -0.26
CA THR A 325 1.02 3.26 -0.66
C THR A 325 2.17 2.45 -1.25
N ALA A 326 2.13 1.15 -1.03
CA ALA A 326 3.02 0.19 -1.67
C ALA A 326 2.72 0.09 -3.17
N ALA A 327 3.76 0.06 -4.00
CA ALA A 327 3.57 -0.04 -5.44
C ALA A 327 3.03 -1.42 -5.87
N GLY A 328 3.47 -2.49 -5.20
CA GLY A 328 3.12 -3.87 -5.50
C GLY A 328 4.35 -4.76 -5.68
N ASN A 329 4.15 -6.10 -5.66
CA ASN A 329 5.25 -7.07 -5.63
C ASN A 329 5.25 -8.05 -6.81
N TYR A 330 4.68 -7.65 -7.93
CA TYR A 330 4.56 -8.50 -9.12
C TYR A 330 5.58 -8.14 -10.20
N GLY A 331 6.42 -7.13 -9.97
CA GLY A 331 7.44 -6.69 -10.91
C GLY A 331 6.89 -5.97 -12.14
N HIS A 332 5.63 -5.56 -12.11
CA HIS A 332 4.99 -4.93 -13.25
C HIS A 332 5.37 -3.45 -13.40
N LYS A 333 5.31 -2.95 -14.64
CA LYS A 333 5.37 -1.52 -14.90
C LYS A 333 4.04 -0.88 -14.53
N ILE A 334 4.08 0.20 -13.77
CA ILE A 334 2.95 1.10 -13.57
C ILE A 334 3.17 2.33 -14.44
N ASP A 335 2.24 2.61 -15.35
CA ASP A 335 2.30 3.77 -16.22
C ASP A 335 1.43 4.91 -15.70
N VAL A 336 1.59 6.09 -16.26
CA VAL A 336 0.78 7.28 -15.95
C VAL A 336 -0.25 7.54 -17.03
N SER A 337 -1.29 8.29 -16.71
CA SER A 337 -2.29 8.70 -17.71
C SER A 337 -1.61 9.40 -18.88
N GLY A 338 -1.94 8.96 -20.09
CA GLY A 338 -1.32 9.41 -21.35
C GLY A 338 -0.04 8.64 -21.73
N GLY A 339 0.48 7.80 -20.85
CA GLY A 339 1.60 6.90 -21.20
C GLY A 339 1.15 5.77 -22.15
N PRO A 340 2.09 5.18 -22.90
CA PRO A 340 1.77 4.19 -23.93
C PRO A 340 1.11 2.93 -23.37
N ASP A 341 1.45 2.53 -22.16
CA ASP A 341 0.98 1.30 -21.53
C ASP A 341 -0.24 1.50 -20.61
N TYR A 342 -0.62 2.76 -20.29
CA TYR A 342 -1.66 3.05 -19.30
C TYR A 342 -3.01 2.41 -19.61
N ASN A 343 -3.35 2.27 -20.89
CA ASN A 343 -4.60 1.69 -21.37
C ASN A 343 -4.45 0.25 -21.88
N ASN A 344 -3.36 -0.43 -21.53
CA ASN A 344 -3.23 -1.85 -21.78
C ASN A 344 -4.20 -2.62 -20.89
N TYR A 345 -5.05 -3.46 -21.51
CA TYR A 345 -6.00 -4.27 -20.77
C TYR A 345 -6.29 -5.58 -21.48
N TYR A 346 -6.86 -6.51 -20.77
CA TYR A 346 -7.49 -7.66 -21.37
C TYR A 346 -8.92 -7.82 -20.84
N THR A 347 -9.75 -8.49 -21.61
CA THR A 347 -11.12 -8.81 -21.23
C THR A 347 -11.21 -10.29 -20.95
N HIS A 348 -11.80 -10.62 -19.82
CA HIS A 348 -12.01 -11.99 -19.38
C HIS A 348 -13.51 -12.23 -19.24
N PRO A 349 -14.07 -13.31 -19.81
CA PRO A 349 -15.47 -13.66 -19.59
C PRO A 349 -15.64 -14.30 -18.22
N PHE A 350 -15.44 -13.54 -17.15
CA PHE A 350 -15.77 -14.00 -15.80
C PHE A 350 -17.28 -14.15 -15.68
N SER A 351 -17.72 -15.35 -15.38
CA SER A 351 -19.04 -15.59 -14.80
C SER A 351 -18.83 -15.87 -13.32
N GLY A 352 -19.03 -14.89 -12.46
CA GLY A 352 -18.87 -15.09 -11.02
C GLY A 352 -18.77 -13.78 -10.23
N SER A 353 -18.63 -13.91 -8.92
CA SER A 353 -18.67 -12.84 -7.92
C SER A 353 -17.54 -11.79 -8.00
N ILE A 354 -16.70 -11.79 -9.01
CA ILE A 354 -15.49 -10.99 -9.02
C ILE A 354 -15.52 -9.79 -9.99
N ALA A 355 -16.20 -9.89 -11.13
CA ALA A 355 -16.50 -8.78 -12.03
C ALA A 355 -17.62 -9.16 -13.00
N PRO A 356 -18.38 -8.21 -13.55
CA PRO A 356 -19.26 -8.46 -14.67
C PRO A 356 -18.49 -9.06 -15.86
N ALA A 357 -19.15 -9.96 -16.61
CA ALA A 357 -18.57 -10.56 -17.80
C ALA A 357 -18.06 -9.47 -18.76
N ASN A 358 -16.88 -9.71 -19.36
CA ASN A 358 -16.22 -8.80 -20.29
C ASN A 358 -15.75 -7.45 -19.71
N THR A 359 -15.53 -7.35 -18.40
CA THR A 359 -14.93 -6.16 -17.79
C THR A 359 -13.47 -6.02 -18.23
N PRO A 360 -13.01 -4.85 -18.72
CA PRO A 360 -11.61 -4.62 -18.97
C PRO A 360 -10.79 -4.65 -17.67
N ILE A 361 -9.73 -5.44 -17.65
CA ILE A 361 -8.75 -5.48 -16.56
C ILE A 361 -7.50 -4.77 -17.05
N TYR A 362 -7.28 -3.59 -16.52
CA TYR A 362 -6.14 -2.75 -16.91
C TYR A 362 -4.86 -3.22 -16.24
N TYR A 363 -3.86 -3.50 -17.04
CA TYR A 363 -2.67 -4.17 -16.57
C TYR A 363 -1.63 -3.21 -15.97
N HIS A 364 -1.35 -2.10 -16.66
CA HIS A 364 -0.28 -1.17 -16.28
C HIS A 364 -0.76 0.02 -15.44
N ARG A 365 -1.87 -0.11 -14.74
CA ARG A 365 -2.32 0.91 -13.77
C ARG A 365 -1.93 0.58 -12.33
N GLY A 366 -1.43 -0.64 -12.08
CA GLY A 366 -1.11 -1.16 -10.76
C GLY A 366 -2.34 -1.49 -9.91
N GLY A 367 -2.12 -2.19 -8.80
CA GLY A 367 -3.17 -2.50 -7.81
C GLY A 367 -3.25 -1.49 -6.68
N SER A 368 -2.32 -0.55 -6.62
CA SER A 368 -2.30 0.50 -5.60
C SER A 368 -3.33 1.57 -5.88
N PRO A 369 -4.05 2.06 -4.86
CA PRO A 369 -4.98 3.17 -5.02
C PRO A 369 -4.35 4.39 -5.71
N GLY A 370 -5.12 5.05 -6.58
CA GLY A 370 -4.68 6.23 -7.32
C GLY A 370 -4.51 7.47 -6.45
N GLY A 371 -3.77 8.47 -6.96
CA GLY A 371 -3.59 9.75 -6.27
C GLY A 371 -2.59 9.75 -5.10
N THR A 372 -2.16 8.61 -4.62
CA THR A 372 -1.25 8.44 -3.46
C THR A 372 0.21 8.68 -3.82
N VAL A 373 1.08 8.71 -2.81
CA VAL A 373 2.53 8.54 -3.00
C VAL A 373 2.81 7.05 -3.12
N ARG A 374 3.22 6.59 -4.31
CA ARG A 374 3.54 5.17 -4.56
C ARG A 374 5.01 4.89 -4.34
N VAL A 375 5.29 3.86 -3.55
CA VAL A 375 6.64 3.51 -3.11
C VAL A 375 7.08 2.20 -3.70
N SER A 376 8.14 2.23 -4.50
CA SER A 376 8.87 1.06 -4.98
C SER A 376 9.91 0.60 -3.96
N ALA A 377 10.26 -0.69 -4.00
CA ALA A 377 11.24 -1.27 -3.10
C ALA A 377 12.63 -1.39 -3.74
N SER A 378 13.67 -0.99 -3.01
CA SER A 378 15.04 -1.38 -3.35
C SER A 378 15.42 -2.71 -2.70
N ASP A 379 16.34 -3.41 -3.35
CA ASP A 379 16.94 -4.62 -2.82
C ASP A 379 17.96 -4.29 -1.71
N SER A 380 18.22 -5.25 -0.84
CA SER A 380 19.34 -5.24 0.11
C SER A 380 20.68 -5.53 -0.57
N LEU A 381 20.65 -6.00 -1.81
CA LEU A 381 21.85 -6.22 -2.62
C LEU A 381 22.30 -4.92 -3.28
N THR A 382 23.63 -4.77 -3.39
CA THR A 382 24.25 -3.64 -4.09
C THR A 382 25.06 -4.13 -5.27
N VAL A 383 25.01 -3.38 -6.36
CA VAL A 383 25.85 -3.60 -7.54
C VAL A 383 27.16 -2.84 -7.34
N LYS A 384 28.30 -3.54 -7.47
CA LYS A 384 29.61 -2.89 -7.48
C LYS A 384 30.02 -2.61 -8.92
N SER A 385 30.18 -1.34 -9.25
CA SER A 385 30.73 -0.88 -10.53
C SER A 385 31.86 0.11 -10.24
N ASP A 386 33.03 -0.14 -10.75
CA ASP A 386 34.21 0.75 -10.64
C ASP A 386 34.52 1.25 -9.22
N ASN A 387 34.43 0.37 -8.22
CA ASN A 387 34.49 0.66 -6.78
C ASN A 387 33.37 1.49 -6.19
N THR A 388 32.35 1.82 -6.97
CA THR A 388 31.09 2.41 -6.45
C THR A 388 30.05 1.33 -6.19
N TYR A 389 29.32 1.47 -5.10
CA TYR A 389 28.20 0.60 -4.80
C TYR A 389 26.92 1.33 -5.20
N LEU A 390 26.19 0.74 -6.15
CA LEU A 390 24.88 1.23 -6.55
C LEU A 390 23.80 0.28 -6.05
N GLU A 391 22.74 0.81 -5.54
CA GLU A 391 21.56 0.03 -5.19
C GLU A 391 20.81 -0.36 -6.43
N GLN A 392 20.05 -1.45 -6.34
CA GLN A 392 19.16 -1.88 -7.40
C GLN A 392 17.73 -1.95 -6.89
N LEU A 393 16.80 -1.82 -7.82
CA LEU A 393 15.39 -2.07 -7.53
C LEU A 393 15.22 -3.56 -7.18
N ALA A 394 14.38 -3.85 -6.21
CA ALA A 394 14.02 -5.23 -5.92
C ALA A 394 13.29 -5.85 -7.12
N TYR A 395 13.64 -7.09 -7.48
CA TYR A 395 13.10 -7.75 -8.67
C TYR A 395 11.56 -7.86 -8.65
N TYR A 396 11.02 -8.03 -7.47
CA TYR A 396 9.57 -8.13 -7.25
C TYR A 396 8.86 -6.77 -7.30
N SER A 397 9.59 -5.67 -7.03
CA SER A 397 8.96 -4.35 -6.91
C SER A 397 8.27 -3.92 -8.20
N GLU A 398 7.05 -3.49 -8.11
CA GLU A 398 6.46 -2.70 -9.17
C GLU A 398 7.21 -1.38 -9.35
N ARG A 399 7.23 -0.88 -10.59
CA ARG A 399 8.11 0.18 -11.09
C ARG A 399 7.45 0.95 -12.22
N GLY A 400 8.12 1.90 -12.81
CA GLY A 400 7.61 2.68 -13.93
C GLY A 400 7.24 4.12 -13.52
N PRO A 401 6.81 4.94 -14.49
CA PRO A 401 6.55 6.37 -14.27
C PRO A 401 5.39 6.65 -13.29
N GLY A 402 4.56 5.65 -13.00
CA GLY A 402 3.50 5.75 -12.00
C GLY A 402 3.96 5.59 -10.54
N CYS A 403 5.25 5.32 -10.29
CA CYS A 403 5.85 5.29 -8.95
C CYS A 403 6.56 6.60 -8.65
N ASP A 404 6.61 7.02 -7.39
CA ASP A 404 7.11 8.33 -7.00
C ASP A 404 8.50 8.30 -6.36
N VAL A 405 8.76 7.30 -5.53
CA VAL A 405 9.99 7.18 -4.74
C VAL A 405 10.37 5.71 -4.53
N ILE A 406 11.66 5.45 -4.43
CA ILE A 406 12.23 4.14 -4.12
C ILE A 406 12.75 4.17 -2.69
N SER A 407 12.47 3.12 -1.93
CA SER A 407 12.86 3.01 -0.53
C SER A 407 13.30 1.58 -0.20
N PRO A 408 14.15 1.38 0.83
CA PRO A 408 14.52 0.04 1.28
C PRO A 408 13.32 -0.85 1.57
N GLY A 409 13.24 -2.00 0.89
CA GLY A 409 12.10 -2.92 1.01
C GLY A 409 12.46 -4.39 1.16
N THR A 410 13.73 -4.78 0.95
CA THR A 410 14.19 -6.16 1.08
C THR A 410 14.97 -6.35 2.37
N ASP A 411 14.82 -7.50 3.02
CA ASP A 411 15.49 -7.84 4.29
C ASP A 411 15.25 -6.81 5.41
N ILE A 412 14.05 -6.30 5.53
CA ILE A 412 13.71 -5.29 6.55
C ILE A 412 13.29 -5.98 7.84
N THR A 413 14.01 -5.65 8.90
CA THR A 413 13.70 -6.12 10.27
C THR A 413 12.75 -5.15 10.95
N SER A 414 11.68 -5.68 11.57
CA SER A 414 10.73 -4.92 12.38
C SER A 414 9.99 -5.82 13.37
N SER A 415 9.21 -5.20 14.27
CA SER A 415 8.26 -5.90 15.13
C SER A 415 7.25 -6.70 14.33
N THR A 416 6.75 -7.80 14.87
CA THR A 416 5.64 -8.56 14.30
C THR A 416 4.77 -9.13 15.41
N SER A 417 3.62 -9.71 15.07
CA SER A 417 2.74 -10.29 16.09
C SER A 417 3.31 -11.57 16.69
N ASN A 418 2.83 -11.93 17.86
CA ASN A 418 3.30 -13.13 18.61
C ASN A 418 3.11 -14.44 17.87
N SER A 419 2.14 -14.49 16.98
CA SER A 419 1.75 -15.66 16.19
C SER A 419 2.07 -15.53 14.72
N SER A 420 3.03 -14.65 14.41
CA SER A 420 3.47 -14.39 13.05
C SER A 420 3.95 -15.64 12.33
N SER A 421 3.52 -15.79 11.08
CA SER A 421 3.99 -16.82 10.15
C SER A 421 5.33 -16.46 9.49
N PHE A 422 5.85 -15.25 9.70
CA PHE A 422 7.06 -14.71 9.06
C PHE A 422 8.38 -15.21 9.63
N SER A 423 8.44 -16.43 10.13
CA SER A 423 9.63 -16.98 10.80
C SER A 423 10.18 -16.04 11.89
N PRO A 424 9.37 -15.70 12.89
CA PRO A 424 9.70 -14.68 13.86
C PRO A 424 10.81 -15.15 14.81
N PHE A 425 11.62 -14.20 15.26
CA PHE A 425 12.58 -14.39 16.34
C PHE A 425 12.19 -13.56 17.57
N SER A 426 12.75 -13.90 18.73
CA SER A 426 12.45 -13.18 19.97
C SER A 426 12.88 -11.71 19.84
N TYR A 427 11.96 -10.81 20.15
CA TYR A 427 12.24 -9.39 20.21
C TYR A 427 13.19 -9.08 21.36
N VAL A 428 14.21 -8.31 21.08
CA VAL A 428 15.19 -7.87 22.09
C VAL A 428 15.01 -6.38 22.32
N PHE A 429 14.64 -6.01 23.53
CA PHE A 429 14.56 -4.61 23.96
C PHE A 429 15.70 -4.29 24.94
N GLY A 430 16.65 -3.49 24.52
CA GLY A 430 17.87 -3.27 25.28
C GLY A 430 18.68 -4.56 25.43
N THR A 431 18.93 -4.98 26.68
CA THR A 431 19.65 -6.24 27.00
C THR A 431 18.72 -7.40 27.35
N GLN A 432 17.39 -7.18 27.34
CA GLN A 432 16.41 -8.20 27.74
C GLN A 432 15.70 -8.80 26.53
N SER A 433 15.79 -10.12 26.40
CA SER A 433 14.99 -10.87 25.44
C SER A 433 13.54 -10.94 25.93
N GLN A 434 12.61 -10.49 25.08
CA GLN A 434 11.17 -10.54 25.35
C GLN A 434 10.59 -11.77 24.64
N ASN A 435 10.40 -12.87 25.35
CA ASN A 435 9.84 -14.10 24.76
C ASN A 435 8.38 -13.93 24.28
N THR A 436 7.68 -12.95 24.81
CA THR A 436 6.26 -12.68 24.52
C THR A 436 6.06 -11.89 23.24
N TYR A 437 7.05 -11.09 22.82
CA TYR A 437 6.97 -10.25 21.63
C TYR A 437 7.98 -10.69 20.58
N LYS A 438 7.65 -10.46 19.34
CA LYS A 438 8.41 -10.98 18.20
C LYS A 438 8.84 -9.87 17.25
N ALA A 439 9.91 -10.15 16.53
CA ALA A 439 10.35 -9.41 15.36
C ALA A 439 10.52 -10.37 14.19
N ALA A 440 10.46 -9.87 12.99
CA ALA A 440 10.69 -10.64 11.77
C ALA A 440 11.50 -9.82 10.76
N LYS A 441 12.15 -10.52 9.84
CA LYS A 441 12.85 -9.93 8.72
C LYS A 441 12.16 -10.39 7.43
N ILE A 442 11.48 -9.48 6.76
CA ILE A 442 10.73 -9.78 5.55
C ILE A 442 11.00 -8.76 4.44
N ALA A 443 10.48 -9.02 3.26
CA ALA A 443 10.65 -8.18 2.09
C ALA A 443 9.31 -7.81 1.45
N GLY A 444 9.28 -6.67 0.75
CA GLY A 444 8.12 -6.20 0.02
C GLY A 444 8.12 -4.68 -0.16
N THR A 445 7.35 -4.20 -1.11
CA THR A 445 6.99 -2.78 -1.18
C THR A 445 6.20 -2.35 0.06
N SER A 446 5.57 -3.31 0.75
CA SER A 446 4.98 -3.15 2.09
C SER A 446 5.98 -2.68 3.14
N MET A 447 7.26 -3.03 3.03
CA MET A 447 8.31 -2.62 3.97
C MET A 447 8.97 -1.32 3.54
N ALA A 448 8.95 -1.02 2.25
CA ALA A 448 9.44 0.24 1.69
C ALA A 448 8.51 1.42 2.04
N THR A 449 7.21 1.21 1.99
CA THR A 449 6.16 2.21 2.24
C THR A 449 6.24 2.84 3.64
N PRO A 450 6.33 2.09 4.74
CA PRO A 450 6.40 2.67 6.07
C PRO A 450 7.72 3.39 6.37
N GLN A 451 8.81 3.12 5.65
CA GLN A 451 10.02 3.96 5.71
C GLN A 451 9.68 5.39 5.27
N VAL A 452 8.98 5.51 4.14
CA VAL A 452 8.52 6.80 3.62
C VAL A 452 7.52 7.46 4.57
N THR A 453 6.56 6.69 5.09
CA THR A 453 5.57 7.17 6.06
C THR A 453 6.24 7.78 7.28
N GLY A 454 7.23 7.10 7.85
CA GLY A 454 7.99 7.61 8.99
C GLY A 454 8.74 8.90 8.68
N VAL A 455 9.45 8.97 7.55
CA VAL A 455 10.19 10.18 7.14
C VAL A 455 9.24 11.35 6.86
N VAL A 456 8.08 11.10 6.24
CA VAL A 456 7.06 12.15 6.04
C VAL A 456 6.47 12.63 7.36
N ALA A 457 6.31 11.75 8.35
CA ALA A 457 5.86 12.17 9.69
C ALA A 457 6.86 13.12 10.36
N LEU A 458 8.18 12.94 10.17
CA LEU A 458 9.18 13.90 10.63
C LEU A 458 9.03 15.28 9.95
N TYR A 459 8.69 15.30 8.67
CA TYR A 459 8.40 16.54 7.96
C TYR A 459 7.15 17.23 8.52
N LEU A 460 6.07 16.46 8.71
CA LEU A 460 4.79 16.98 9.19
C LEU A 460 4.87 17.51 10.63
N GLN A 461 5.76 16.99 11.47
CA GLN A 461 6.02 17.54 12.82
C GLN A 461 6.40 19.03 12.77
N GLY A 462 7.16 19.45 11.77
CA GLY A 462 7.54 20.87 11.58
C GLY A 462 6.64 21.63 10.61
N ASN A 463 5.73 20.93 9.91
CA ASN A 463 4.86 21.48 8.88
C ASN A 463 3.45 20.88 9.00
N PRO A 464 2.75 21.08 10.13
CA PRO A 464 1.52 20.34 10.43
C PRO A 464 0.34 20.69 9.50
N THR A 465 0.42 21.79 8.78
CA THR A 465 -0.61 22.24 7.83
C THR A 465 -0.23 21.99 6.37
N ALA A 466 0.88 21.30 6.11
CA ALA A 466 1.28 20.98 4.75
C ALA A 466 0.23 20.12 4.04
N THR A 467 -0.18 20.54 2.85
CA THR A 467 -1.12 19.78 2.02
C THR A 467 -0.48 18.50 1.48
N PRO A 468 -1.26 17.48 1.11
CA PRO A 468 -0.73 16.25 0.48
C PRO A 468 0.16 16.53 -0.74
N ALA A 469 -0.19 17.52 -1.56
CA ALA A 469 0.61 17.93 -2.71
C ALA A 469 1.96 18.55 -2.30
N GLN A 470 1.98 19.37 -1.26
CA GLN A 470 3.23 19.92 -0.72
C GLN A 470 4.11 18.83 -0.11
N VAL A 471 3.51 17.86 0.59
CA VAL A 471 4.24 16.70 1.11
C VAL A 471 4.89 15.89 -0.02
N LYS A 472 4.13 15.58 -1.07
CA LYS A 472 4.66 14.84 -2.24
C LYS A 472 5.78 15.61 -2.93
N THR A 473 5.62 16.93 -3.12
CA THR A 473 6.65 17.79 -3.70
C THR A 473 7.90 17.83 -2.84
N TRP A 474 7.75 18.02 -1.52
CA TRP A 474 8.87 18.00 -0.58
C TRP A 474 9.61 16.65 -0.64
N LEU A 475 8.88 15.53 -0.50
CA LEU A 475 9.47 14.19 -0.50
C LEU A 475 10.29 13.94 -1.76
N THR A 476 9.74 14.20 -2.94
CA THR A 476 10.42 13.96 -4.22
C THR A 476 11.57 14.92 -4.47
N SER A 477 11.54 16.14 -3.90
CA SER A 477 12.65 17.11 -3.98
C SER A 477 13.82 16.74 -3.06
N GLN A 478 13.55 16.16 -1.88
CA GLN A 478 14.61 15.68 -0.97
C GLN A 478 15.23 14.38 -1.42
N ALA A 479 14.48 13.54 -2.13
CA ALA A 479 14.94 12.24 -2.60
C ALA A 479 16.23 12.35 -3.43
N LYS A 480 17.17 11.42 -3.22
CA LYS A 480 18.46 11.39 -3.92
C LYS A 480 18.30 10.79 -5.31
N SER A 481 18.68 11.54 -6.31
CA SER A 481 18.62 11.10 -7.71
C SER A 481 19.78 10.17 -8.05
N THR A 482 19.58 9.29 -9.03
CA THR A 482 20.59 8.42 -9.65
C THR A 482 21.27 7.44 -8.70
N GLN A 483 20.64 7.13 -7.57
CA GLN A 483 21.20 6.16 -6.60
C GLN A 483 20.95 4.71 -6.99
N VAL A 484 19.94 4.44 -7.81
CA VAL A 484 19.55 3.09 -8.20
C VAL A 484 20.11 2.76 -9.57
N TYR A 485 20.81 1.62 -9.64
CA TYR A 485 21.33 1.10 -10.90
C TYR A 485 20.18 0.73 -11.85
N ASN A 486 20.25 1.21 -13.08
CA ASN A 486 19.30 0.90 -14.13
C ASN A 486 20.02 0.12 -15.25
N PRO A 487 19.84 -1.21 -15.34
CA PRO A 487 20.52 -2.01 -16.35
C PRO A 487 20.02 -1.63 -17.76
N THR A 488 20.95 -1.45 -18.67
CA THR A 488 20.66 -1.03 -20.07
C THR A 488 20.15 -2.14 -20.97
N SER A 489 20.22 -3.41 -20.53
CA SER A 489 19.97 -4.60 -21.36
C SER A 489 18.62 -5.29 -21.12
N SER A 490 17.70 -4.68 -20.40
CA SER A 490 16.40 -5.32 -20.12
C SER A 490 15.40 -5.08 -21.25
N THR A 491 15.52 -5.84 -22.34
CA THR A 491 14.50 -5.89 -23.40
C THR A 491 13.25 -6.68 -22.97
N ASN A 492 13.30 -7.42 -21.85
CA ASN A 492 12.18 -8.17 -21.27
C ASN A 492 11.99 -7.79 -19.81
N ALA A 493 11.11 -6.87 -19.58
CA ALA A 493 10.82 -6.20 -18.33
C ALA A 493 10.23 -7.09 -17.19
N TRP A 494 10.00 -8.37 -17.42
CA TRP A 494 8.97 -9.11 -16.69
C TRP A 494 9.46 -10.30 -15.90
N THR A 495 10.66 -10.74 -16.12
CA THR A 495 11.21 -11.86 -15.37
C THR A 495 12.53 -11.46 -14.74
N ASN A 496 12.53 -11.22 -13.44
CA ASN A 496 13.72 -10.91 -12.64
C ASN A 496 14.49 -9.63 -13.07
N SER A 497 13.83 -8.67 -13.68
CA SER A 497 14.44 -7.40 -14.05
C SER A 497 14.54 -6.47 -12.85
N THR A 498 15.65 -5.75 -12.72
CA THR A 498 15.83 -4.63 -11.79
C THR A 498 15.75 -3.27 -12.49
N ALA A 499 15.34 -3.26 -13.77
CA ALA A 499 15.22 -2.05 -14.57
C ALA A 499 14.13 -1.12 -14.05
N LEU A 500 14.34 0.18 -14.13
CA LEU A 500 13.41 1.20 -13.65
C LEU A 500 12.16 1.35 -14.53
N LEU A 501 12.24 1.01 -15.83
CA LEU A 501 11.14 1.13 -16.80
C LEU A 501 10.47 2.51 -16.83
N GLY A 502 11.28 3.56 -16.68
CA GLY A 502 10.78 4.93 -16.61
C GLY A 502 10.41 5.41 -15.21
N ALA A 503 10.58 4.60 -14.17
CA ALA A 503 10.42 5.06 -12.80
C ALA A 503 11.41 6.20 -12.49
N PRO A 504 10.97 7.24 -11.77
CA PRO A 504 11.88 8.24 -11.26
C PRO A 504 12.97 7.58 -10.41
N ASN A 505 14.25 7.83 -10.73
CA ASN A 505 15.35 7.34 -9.92
C ASN A 505 15.51 8.27 -8.70
N LYS A 506 14.53 8.22 -7.81
CA LYS A 506 14.38 9.05 -6.61
C LYS A 506 14.42 8.16 -5.37
N TYR A 507 15.55 8.14 -4.69
CA TYR A 507 15.74 7.33 -3.49
C TYR A 507 15.38 8.09 -2.23
N LEU A 508 14.64 7.47 -1.30
CA LEU A 508 14.24 8.07 -0.03
C LEU A 508 15.44 8.66 0.71
N TYR A 509 15.28 9.91 1.16
CA TYR A 509 16.24 10.59 1.99
C TYR A 509 15.56 11.28 3.17
N ASN A 510 16.09 11.05 4.37
CA ASN A 510 15.68 11.70 5.60
C ASN A 510 16.65 12.84 5.95
N PRO A 511 16.29 14.12 5.74
CA PRO A 511 17.17 15.24 6.05
C PRO A 511 17.23 15.60 7.55
N TYR A 512 16.40 14.97 8.39
CA TYR A 512 16.27 15.28 9.83
C TYR A 512 17.14 14.41 10.73
N HIS A 513 18.24 13.92 10.21
CA HIS A 513 19.21 13.18 11.02
C HIS A 513 20.23 14.11 11.65
N SER A 514 20.45 13.99 12.97
CA SER A 514 21.51 14.69 13.67
C SER A 514 22.78 13.85 13.67
N GLY A 515 23.87 14.41 13.18
CA GLY A 515 25.22 13.99 13.54
C GLY A 515 25.82 12.82 12.77
N TYR A 516 25.55 12.69 11.48
CA TYR A 516 26.44 11.95 10.58
C TYR A 516 27.34 12.94 9.82
N SER A 517 28.38 13.40 10.47
CA SER A 517 29.57 13.84 9.76
C SER A 517 30.26 12.58 9.25
N GLY A 518 29.83 12.11 8.07
CA GLY A 518 30.56 11.10 7.36
C GLY A 518 31.94 11.67 7.02
N ALA A 519 32.96 11.15 7.64
CA ALA A 519 34.33 11.29 7.18
C ALA A 519 34.55 10.30 6.05
#